data_fba6e3e35a60e70fde4eda24b059833b
#
_entry.id   fba6e3e35a60e70fde4eda24b059833b
#
_cell.length_a   1.000
_cell.length_b   1.000
_cell.length_c   1.000
_cell.angle_alpha   90.00
_cell.angle_beta   90.00
_cell.angle_gamma   90.00
#
_symmetry.space_group_name_H-M   'P 1'
#
loop_
_entity.id
_entity.type
_entity.pdbx_description
1 polymer ?
#
loop_
_entity_poly.entity_id
_entity_poly.type
_entity_poly.pdbx_seq_one_letter_code
_entity_poly.pdbx_strand_id
1 'polypeptide(L)'
;MSDRRYAIGVDYGTESGRAALVDVADGSIIATAVHAYANGVIDEVLPGTGLRLEPDWALQDPNDYLEVLKRTIPIVLKESGVDPADIIGVGVD
;
A
#
# COMPACT_ATOMS: atom_id res chain seq x y z
N MET A 1 3.19 -18.65 23.74
CA MET A 1 2.24 -17.79 23.03
C MET A 1 2.72 -16.34 23.13
N SER A 2 2.76 -15.64 22.03
CA SER A 2 3.19 -14.24 22.04
C SER A 2 2.01 -13.34 22.38
N ASP A 3 2.22 -12.39 23.30
CA ASP A 3 1.22 -11.36 23.60
C ASP A 3 1.35 -10.15 22.67
N ARG A 4 2.23 -10.25 21.68
CA ARG A 4 2.46 -9.16 20.75
C ARG A 4 1.30 -8.98 19.80
N ARG A 5 1.03 -7.72 19.50
CA ARG A 5 0.01 -7.30 18.54
C ARG A 5 0.67 -6.41 17.50
N TYR A 6 0.23 -6.53 16.28
CA TYR A 6 0.78 -5.77 15.17
C TYR A 6 -0.33 -5.07 14.40
N ALA A 7 0.02 -4.02 13.72
CA ALA A 7 -0.86 -3.32 12.79
C ALA A 7 -0.11 -3.08 11.48
N ILE A 8 -0.86 -3.01 10.39
CA ILE A 8 -0.30 -2.65 9.08
C ILE A 8 -0.82 -1.27 8.74
N GLY A 9 0.10 -0.34 8.46
CA GLY A 9 -0.23 0.95 7.90
C GLY A 9 0.04 0.95 6.41
N VAL A 10 -0.90 1.41 5.61
CA VAL A 10 -0.75 1.52 4.16
C VAL A 10 -0.84 2.99 3.79
N ASP A 11 0.22 3.52 3.21
CA ASP A 11 0.31 4.90 2.79
C ASP A 11 0.34 4.96 1.26
N TYR A 12 -0.65 5.61 0.67
CA TYR A 12 -0.76 5.78 -0.76
C TYR A 12 -0.19 7.13 -1.17
N GLY A 13 0.97 7.10 -1.82
CA GLY A 13 1.57 8.29 -2.40
C GLY A 13 1.08 8.54 -3.82
N THR A 14 1.75 9.47 -4.52
CA THR A 14 1.38 9.86 -5.88
C THR A 14 1.74 8.79 -6.91
N GLU A 15 2.89 8.12 -6.75
CA GLU A 15 3.41 7.16 -7.73
C GLU A 15 3.58 5.75 -7.19
N SER A 16 3.45 5.57 -5.89
CA SER A 16 3.61 4.27 -5.23
C SER A 16 2.82 4.23 -3.94
N GLY A 17 2.59 3.01 -3.45
CA GLY A 17 2.06 2.77 -2.13
C GLY A 17 3.06 2.00 -1.28
N ARG A 18 2.97 2.17 0.02
CA ARG A 18 3.86 1.53 0.98
C ARG A 18 3.05 0.88 2.09
N ALA A 19 3.43 -0.33 2.48
CA ALA A 19 2.93 -0.96 3.68
C ALA A 19 4.02 -1.03 4.74
N ALA A 20 3.66 -0.78 5.99
CA ALA A 20 4.55 -0.91 7.13
C ALA A 20 3.88 -1.77 8.18
N LEU A 21 4.59 -2.80 8.64
CA LEU A 21 4.16 -3.64 9.76
C LEU A 21 4.75 -3.06 11.03
N VAL A 22 3.89 -2.74 11.99
CA VAL A 22 4.26 -2.01 13.20
C VAL A 22 3.92 -2.84 14.42
N ASP A 23 4.83 -2.89 15.39
CA ASP A 23 4.56 -3.44 16.71
C ASP A 23 3.79 -2.40 17.52
N VAL A 24 2.58 -2.75 17.94
CA VAL A 24 1.68 -1.82 18.63
C VAL A 24 2.20 -1.44 20.02
N ALA A 25 3.01 -2.31 20.63
CA ALA A 25 3.51 -2.07 21.99
C ALA A 25 4.44 -0.86 22.08
N ASP A 26 5.27 -0.63 21.07
CA ASP A 26 6.27 0.44 21.09
C ASP A 26 6.33 1.29 19.83
N GLY A 27 5.49 1.01 18.84
CA GLY A 27 5.48 1.75 17.58
C GLY A 27 6.64 1.41 16.64
N SER A 28 7.44 0.38 16.93
CA SER A 28 8.56 0.02 16.06
C SER A 28 8.09 -0.56 14.75
N ILE A 29 8.79 -0.21 13.68
CA ILE A 29 8.53 -0.74 12.33
C ILE A 29 9.31 -2.04 12.17
N ILE A 30 8.59 -3.13 11.93
CA ILE A 30 9.15 -4.47 11.81
C ILE A 30 9.55 -4.78 10.38
N ALA A 31 8.71 -4.40 9.40
CA ALA A 31 8.96 -4.64 7.99
C ALA A 31 8.22 -3.61 7.16
N THR A 32 8.77 -3.30 5.98
CA THR A 32 8.13 -2.41 5.01
C THR A 32 8.22 -3.00 3.61
N ALA A 33 7.26 -2.63 2.76
CA ALA A 33 7.29 -2.96 1.34
C ALA A 33 6.69 -1.82 0.54
N VAL A 34 7.22 -1.58 -0.65
CA VAL A 34 6.78 -0.52 -1.56
C VAL A 34 6.42 -1.15 -2.89
N HIS A 35 5.33 -0.69 -3.49
CA HIS A 35 4.93 -1.10 -4.83
C HIS A 35 4.58 0.13 -5.66
N ALA A 36 5.28 0.30 -6.77
CA ALA A 36 5.01 1.40 -7.71
C ALA A 36 3.72 1.11 -8.49
N TYR A 37 2.95 2.15 -8.75
CA TYR A 37 1.74 2.00 -9.54
C TYR A 37 2.10 1.71 -11.01
N ALA A 38 1.42 0.74 -11.60
CA ALA A 38 1.63 0.40 -13.01
C ALA A 38 1.27 1.56 -13.94
N ASN A 39 0.23 2.32 -13.60
CA ASN A 39 -0.26 3.44 -14.41
C ASN A 39 0.25 4.80 -13.94
N GLY A 40 0.80 4.88 -12.72
CA GLY A 40 1.25 6.15 -12.15
C GLY A 40 0.13 7.17 -12.05
N VAL A 41 0.45 8.44 -12.32
CA VAL A 41 -0.53 9.52 -12.40
C VAL A 41 -1.00 9.66 -13.85
N ILE A 42 -2.31 9.67 -14.05
CA ILE A 42 -2.93 9.84 -15.36
C ILE A 42 -3.24 11.32 -15.53
N ASP A 43 -2.45 12.04 -16.33
CA ASP A 43 -2.57 13.49 -16.43
C ASP A 43 -2.69 14.02 -17.87
N GLU A 44 -2.57 13.16 -18.88
CA GLU A 44 -2.69 13.58 -20.28
C GLU A 44 -3.78 12.85 -21.04
N VAL A 45 -3.72 11.50 -21.06
CA VAL A 45 -4.64 10.67 -21.79
C VAL A 45 -5.15 9.56 -20.89
N LEU A 46 -6.46 9.36 -20.88
CA LEU A 46 -7.06 8.26 -20.11
C LEU A 46 -6.77 6.93 -20.80
N PRO A 47 -6.07 5.98 -20.15
CA PRO A 47 -5.70 4.70 -20.77
C PRO A 47 -6.91 3.91 -21.29
N GLY A 48 -6.74 3.30 -22.44
CA GLY A 48 -7.77 2.45 -23.07
C GLY A 48 -8.86 3.20 -23.80
N THR A 49 -8.95 4.51 -23.66
CA THR A 49 -10.00 5.31 -24.30
C THR A 49 -9.48 6.28 -25.34
N GLY A 50 -8.20 6.66 -25.27
CA GLY A 50 -7.63 7.72 -26.08
C GLY A 50 -8.14 9.12 -25.73
N LEU A 51 -9.00 9.23 -24.71
CA LEU A 51 -9.57 10.51 -24.29
C LEU A 51 -8.51 11.37 -23.61
N ARG A 52 -8.29 12.58 -24.16
CA ARG A 52 -7.33 13.50 -23.59
C ARG A 52 -7.94 14.25 -22.42
N LEU A 53 -7.20 14.32 -21.31
CA LEU A 53 -7.65 15.06 -20.13
C LEU A 53 -7.47 16.56 -20.31
N GLU A 54 -8.31 17.32 -19.63
CA GLU A 54 -8.16 18.77 -19.56
C GLU A 54 -6.83 19.14 -18.89
N PRO A 55 -6.23 20.29 -19.23
CA PRO A 55 -5.03 20.75 -18.53
C PRO A 55 -5.26 20.81 -17.02
N ASP A 56 -4.22 20.48 -16.28
CA ASP A 56 -4.20 20.45 -14.80
C ASP A 56 -5.02 19.33 -14.16
N TRP A 57 -5.61 18.45 -14.94
CA TRP A 57 -6.25 17.24 -14.40
C TRP A 57 -5.20 16.16 -14.20
N ALA A 58 -5.26 15.50 -13.05
CA ALA A 58 -4.44 14.34 -12.74
C ALA A 58 -5.34 13.26 -12.14
N LEU A 59 -5.30 12.07 -12.72
CA LEU A 59 -6.11 10.94 -12.28
C LEU A 59 -5.21 9.78 -11.87
N GLN A 60 -5.77 8.89 -11.06
CA GLN A 60 -5.12 7.63 -10.70
C GLN A 60 -6.08 6.48 -10.94
N ASP A 61 -5.53 5.31 -11.28
CA ASP A 61 -6.31 4.10 -11.49
C ASP A 61 -6.55 3.43 -10.13
N PRO A 62 -7.81 3.25 -9.69
CA PRO A 62 -8.09 2.59 -8.42
C PRO A 62 -7.53 1.17 -8.32
N ASN A 63 -7.34 0.48 -9.45
CA ASN A 63 -6.75 -0.85 -9.45
C ASN A 63 -5.29 -0.84 -8.97
N ASP A 64 -4.57 0.26 -9.17
CA ASP A 64 -3.21 0.40 -8.65
C ASP A 64 -3.19 0.35 -7.13
N TYR A 65 -4.20 0.89 -6.47
CA TYR A 65 -4.32 0.83 -5.01
C TYR A 65 -4.54 -0.60 -4.51
N LEU A 66 -5.36 -1.37 -5.21
CA LEU A 66 -5.56 -2.78 -4.88
C LEU A 66 -4.29 -3.61 -5.09
N GLU A 67 -3.54 -3.32 -6.15
CA GLU A 67 -2.26 -3.98 -6.40
C GLU A 67 -1.24 -3.71 -5.30
N VAL A 68 -1.23 -2.49 -4.75
CA VAL A 68 -0.36 -2.19 -3.60
C VAL A 68 -0.67 -3.14 -2.44
N LEU A 69 -1.94 -3.34 -2.10
CA LEU A 69 -2.32 -4.25 -1.02
C LEU A 69 -1.91 -5.68 -1.33
N LYS A 70 -2.18 -6.16 -2.54
CA LYS A 70 -1.88 -7.52 -2.95
C LYS A 70 -0.38 -7.83 -2.98
N ARG A 71 0.44 -6.83 -3.29
CA ARG A 71 1.90 -7.01 -3.43
C ARG A 71 2.64 -6.77 -2.12
N THR A 72 2.26 -5.76 -1.36
CA THR A 72 3.02 -5.35 -0.17
C THR A 72 2.69 -6.15 1.08
N ILE A 73 1.43 -6.45 1.33
CA ILE A 73 1.02 -7.14 2.55
C ILE A 73 1.67 -8.53 2.67
N PRO A 74 1.63 -9.39 1.64
CA PRO A 74 2.33 -10.67 1.73
C PRO A 74 3.83 -10.54 1.99
N ILE A 75 4.48 -9.52 1.43
CA ILE A 75 5.90 -9.29 1.62
C ILE A 75 6.21 -8.96 3.08
N VAL A 76 5.48 -8.02 3.69
CA VAL A 76 5.75 -7.65 5.08
C VAL A 76 5.46 -8.80 6.03
N LEU A 77 4.45 -9.63 5.76
CA LEU A 77 4.16 -10.81 6.56
C LEU A 77 5.27 -11.85 6.44
N LYS A 78 5.74 -12.11 5.22
CA LYS A 78 6.78 -13.10 4.97
C LYS A 78 8.11 -12.67 5.58
N GLU A 79 8.52 -11.42 5.37
CA GLU A 79 9.80 -10.93 5.87
C GLU A 79 9.83 -10.81 7.38
N SER A 80 8.73 -10.44 8.00
CA SER A 80 8.64 -10.29 9.45
C SER A 80 8.52 -11.61 10.18
N GLY A 81 7.97 -12.64 9.54
CA GLY A 81 7.63 -13.91 10.19
C GLY A 81 6.48 -13.80 11.19
N VAL A 82 5.77 -12.68 11.20
CA VAL A 82 4.63 -12.47 12.10
C VAL A 82 3.44 -13.32 11.68
N ASP A 83 2.77 -13.93 12.66
CA ASP A 83 1.54 -14.65 12.41
C ASP A 83 0.43 -13.67 12.01
N PRO A 84 -0.25 -13.85 10.87
CA PRO A 84 -1.36 -12.98 10.49
C PRO A 84 -2.45 -12.85 11.55
N ALA A 85 -2.63 -13.87 12.40
CA ALA A 85 -3.59 -13.82 13.48
C ALA A 85 -3.27 -12.77 14.53
N ASP A 86 -2.01 -12.30 14.60
CA ASP A 86 -1.57 -11.26 15.52
C ASP A 86 -1.75 -9.85 14.96
N ILE A 87 -2.21 -9.71 13.73
CA ILE A 87 -2.52 -8.40 13.12
C ILE A 87 -3.91 -7.97 13.60
N ILE A 88 -3.95 -6.87 14.33
CA ILE A 88 -5.21 -6.38 14.91
C ILE A 88 -5.93 -5.35 14.05
N GLY A 89 -5.27 -4.82 13.06
CA GLY A 89 -5.91 -3.87 12.17
C GLY A 89 -5.01 -3.42 11.02
N VAL A 90 -5.64 -2.83 10.02
CA VAL A 90 -4.98 -2.21 8.88
C VAL A 90 -5.50 -0.80 8.76
N GLY A 91 -4.59 0.17 8.81
CA GLY A 91 -4.91 1.58 8.59
C GLY A 91 -4.48 2.00 7.21
N VAL A 92 -5.26 2.86 6.57
CA VAL A 92 -4.98 3.34 5.22
C VAL A 92 -4.99 4.87 5.23
N ASP A 93 -4.01 5.44 4.56
CA ASP A 93 -3.90 6.89 4.42
C ASP A 93 -3.66 7.31 2.97
#